data_fd797b4836ba935142fbbd3b30cf4cd6
#
_entry.id   fd797b4836ba935142fbbd3b30cf4cd6
#
_cell.length_a   1.000
_cell.length_b   1.000
_cell.length_c   1.000
_cell.angle_alpha   90.00
_cell.angle_beta   90.00
_cell.angle_gamma   90.00
#
_symmetry.space_group_name_H-M   'P 1'
#
loop_
_entity.id
_entity.type
_entity.pdbx_description
1 polymer ?
#
loop_
_entity_poly.entity_id
_entity_poly.type
_entity_poly.pdbx_seq_one_letter_code
_entity_poly.pdbx_strand_id
1 'polypeptide(L)'
;VASTSKKKPRDRRAWFQAASALAMNAWLPGWLKGRIFQGNIKGVCVPALNCYSCPSALGACPVGALQTSFGGLRFNLSVGQKKFGLYVIGLLGVVGAAVGRLPCGWICPFGYFQELVHKIPSPKLRMPSFFSYFRYVFLAVFVVALPLLVVDEFGFGQTWFCKWICPAGTLEAGLPLVALNSGLRALVGFMYYWKVALLVLFLVAMVLIRRPFCRAVCPLGAILGLFNKASLFRMAVDDEKCVRCDECLKDCPVGIRIYESADTPDCIRCLKCVSSCKYGAVSYSFLKKREVAEDLRAAA
;
A
#
# COMPACT_ATOMS: atom_id res chain seq x y z
N VAL A 1 -29.05 -24.12 22.84
CA VAL A 1 -28.11 -23.13 23.35
C VAL A 1 -28.20 -21.91 22.43
N ALA A 2 -28.82 -20.83 22.93
CA ALA A 2 -29.09 -19.62 22.17
C ALA A 2 -27.79 -18.90 21.82
N SER A 3 -27.51 -18.80 20.51
CA SER A 3 -26.42 -18.00 19.94
C SER A 3 -26.73 -16.54 20.16
N THR A 4 -26.17 -15.92 21.18
CA THR A 4 -26.17 -14.47 21.35
C THR A 4 -25.26 -13.87 20.27
N SER A 5 -25.89 -13.37 19.21
CA SER A 5 -25.23 -12.55 18.17
C SER A 5 -24.64 -11.30 18.83
N LYS A 6 -23.38 -11.36 19.26
CA LYS A 6 -22.64 -10.16 19.66
C LYS A 6 -22.52 -9.26 18.43
N LYS A 7 -23.17 -8.10 18.45
CA LYS A 7 -23.03 -7.03 17.45
C LYS A 7 -21.54 -6.85 17.14
N LYS A 8 -21.17 -7.08 15.87
CA LYS A 8 -19.79 -6.87 15.38
C LYS A 8 -19.33 -5.46 15.76
N PRO A 9 -18.21 -5.26 16.45
CA PRO A 9 -17.78 -3.92 16.87
C PRO A 9 -17.64 -3.04 15.64
N ARG A 10 -18.12 -1.80 15.74
CA ARG A 10 -18.04 -0.79 14.68
C ARG A 10 -16.59 -0.73 14.18
N ASP A 11 -16.38 -0.90 12.89
CA ASP A 11 -15.02 -0.93 12.28
C ASP A 11 -14.40 0.49 12.32
N ARG A 12 -13.83 0.86 13.49
CA ARG A 12 -13.16 2.16 13.72
C ARG A 12 -12.06 2.40 12.68
N ARG A 13 -11.48 1.31 12.16
CA ARG A 13 -10.44 1.37 11.15
C ARG A 13 -10.96 1.98 9.83
N ALA A 14 -12.17 1.61 9.38
CA ALA A 14 -12.75 2.15 8.15
C ALA A 14 -12.94 3.67 8.24
N TRP A 15 -13.37 4.18 9.40
CA TRP A 15 -13.47 5.62 9.65
C TRP A 15 -12.10 6.31 9.63
N PHE A 16 -11.09 5.69 10.24
CA PHE A 16 -9.72 6.23 10.22
C PHE A 16 -9.15 6.27 8.80
N GLN A 17 -9.37 5.20 8.00
CA GLN A 17 -8.96 5.17 6.60
C GLN A 17 -9.68 6.24 5.76
N ALA A 18 -10.97 6.43 5.96
CA ALA A 18 -11.73 7.47 5.28
C ALA A 18 -11.22 8.87 5.63
N ALA A 19 -11.02 9.14 6.92
CA ALA A 19 -10.48 10.40 7.39
C ALA A 19 -9.07 10.68 6.84
N SER A 20 -8.19 9.66 6.84
CA SER A 20 -6.85 9.77 6.25
C SER A 20 -6.90 10.02 4.75
N ALA A 21 -7.79 9.34 4.01
CA ALA A 21 -7.96 9.55 2.59
C ALA A 21 -8.44 10.98 2.27
N LEU A 22 -9.37 11.51 3.06
CA LEU A 22 -9.84 12.89 2.93
C LEU A 22 -8.73 13.90 3.28
N ALA A 23 -8.00 13.68 4.37
CA ALA A 23 -6.91 14.57 4.78
C ALA A 23 -5.79 14.63 3.73
N MET A 24 -5.42 13.49 3.14
CA MET A 24 -4.39 13.44 2.08
C MET A 24 -4.85 14.09 0.77
N ASN A 25 -6.16 14.19 0.54
CA ASN A 25 -6.76 14.73 -0.66
C ASN A 25 -7.67 15.93 -0.35
N ALA A 26 -7.25 16.79 0.55
CA ALA A 26 -8.08 17.89 1.06
C ALA A 26 -8.13 19.12 0.14
N TRP A 27 -7.33 19.19 -0.93
CA TRP A 27 -7.36 20.35 -1.84
C TRP A 27 -8.46 20.25 -2.89
N LEU A 28 -9.68 20.55 -2.47
CA LEU A 28 -10.88 20.51 -3.33
C LEU A 28 -10.84 21.45 -4.55
N PRO A 29 -10.20 22.66 -4.50
CA PRO A 29 -10.12 23.53 -5.69
C PRO A 29 -9.44 22.88 -6.90
N GLY A 30 -8.61 21.84 -6.71
CA GLY A 30 -7.99 21.08 -7.80
C GLY A 30 -9.00 20.39 -8.70
N TRP A 31 -10.07 19.84 -8.12
CA TRP A 31 -11.15 19.22 -8.89
C TRP A 31 -11.97 20.22 -9.69
N LEU A 32 -12.18 21.43 -9.16
CA LEU A 32 -12.95 22.46 -9.86
C LEU A 32 -12.16 23.11 -11.00
N LYS A 33 -10.85 23.28 -10.81
CA LYS A 33 -9.96 23.99 -11.75
C LYS A 33 -9.16 23.07 -12.66
N GLY A 34 -9.23 21.75 -12.48
CA GLY A 34 -8.44 20.77 -13.24
C GLY A 34 -6.92 20.96 -13.07
N ARG A 35 -6.48 21.48 -11.92
CA ARG A 35 -5.07 21.80 -11.63
C ARG A 35 -4.55 20.97 -10.48
N ILE A 36 -3.27 20.58 -10.56
CA ILE A 36 -2.56 19.86 -9.48
C ILE A 36 -2.12 20.88 -8.42
N PHE A 37 -2.23 20.51 -7.14
CA PHE A 37 -1.73 21.31 -6.03
C PHE A 37 -0.23 21.53 -6.15
N GLN A 38 0.23 22.78 -5.99
CA GLN A 38 1.65 23.19 -6.12
C GLN A 38 2.25 23.77 -4.83
N GLY A 39 1.58 23.62 -3.69
CA GLY A 39 2.07 24.14 -2.41
C GLY A 39 3.28 23.36 -1.85
N ASN A 40 4.02 23.95 -0.90
CA ASN A 40 5.23 23.38 -0.31
C ASN A 40 5.02 21.98 0.31
N ILE A 41 3.83 21.71 0.83
CA ILE A 41 3.47 20.39 1.41
C ILE A 41 3.54 19.27 0.36
N LYS A 42 3.43 19.58 -0.93
CA LYS A 42 3.54 18.61 -2.03
C LYS A 42 4.86 17.84 -2.04
N GLY A 43 5.93 18.43 -1.53
CA GLY A 43 7.23 17.78 -1.36
C GLY A 43 7.28 16.72 -0.26
N VAL A 44 6.27 16.68 0.63
CA VAL A 44 6.22 15.72 1.74
C VAL A 44 5.70 14.38 1.21
N CYS A 45 6.52 13.33 1.33
CA CYS A 45 6.08 11.97 1.05
C CYS A 45 5.18 11.43 2.16
N VAL A 46 4.06 10.82 1.76
CA VAL A 46 3.17 10.10 2.69
C VAL A 46 3.42 8.59 2.54
N PRO A 47 3.47 7.80 3.61
CA PRO A 47 3.75 6.36 3.53
C PRO A 47 2.53 5.57 3.05
N ALA A 48 1.90 6.04 1.98
CA ALA A 48 0.68 5.51 1.40
C ALA A 48 0.71 5.65 -0.13
N LEU A 49 -0.09 4.82 -0.81
CA LEU A 49 -0.28 4.96 -2.25
C LEU A 49 -1.35 6.02 -2.49
N ASN A 50 -0.92 7.22 -2.84
CA ASN A 50 -1.76 8.38 -3.21
C ASN A 50 -1.06 9.13 -4.34
N CYS A 51 -1.71 9.27 -5.49
CA CYS A 51 -1.03 9.73 -6.69
C CYS A 51 -0.58 11.20 -6.56
N TYR A 52 0.71 11.46 -6.85
CA TYR A 52 1.26 12.83 -6.87
C TYR A 52 0.49 13.75 -7.82
N SER A 53 0.08 13.24 -8.99
CA SER A 53 -0.63 14.01 -10.01
C SER A 53 -2.14 14.13 -9.74
N CYS A 54 -2.66 13.57 -8.64
CA CYS A 54 -4.05 13.77 -8.25
C CYS A 54 -4.32 15.26 -8.00
N PRO A 55 -5.40 15.84 -8.56
CA PRO A 55 -5.75 17.24 -8.38
C PRO A 55 -5.86 17.69 -6.93
N SER A 56 -6.38 16.83 -6.06
CA SER A 56 -6.62 17.11 -4.65
C SER A 56 -5.48 16.69 -3.71
N ALA A 57 -4.49 15.93 -4.19
CA ALA A 57 -3.45 15.36 -3.33
C ALA A 57 -2.49 16.43 -2.77
N LEU A 58 -2.35 16.48 -1.46
CA LEU A 58 -1.46 17.40 -0.75
C LEU A 58 -0.02 16.89 -0.69
N GLY A 59 0.21 15.58 -0.65
CA GLY A 59 1.54 14.98 -0.50
C GLY A 59 1.97 14.13 -1.72
N ALA A 60 3.21 13.66 -1.67
CA ALA A 60 3.82 12.86 -2.73
C ALA A 60 3.72 11.34 -2.43
N CYS A 61 3.49 10.55 -3.50
CA CYS A 61 3.60 9.11 -3.43
C CYS A 61 5.08 8.67 -3.35
N PRO A 62 5.48 7.86 -2.36
CA PRO A 62 6.88 7.46 -2.21
C PRO A 62 7.38 6.57 -3.35
N VAL A 63 6.50 5.80 -4.00
CA VAL A 63 6.89 4.98 -5.17
C VAL A 63 7.26 5.85 -6.36
N GLY A 64 6.48 6.91 -6.63
CA GLY A 64 6.79 7.89 -7.67
C GLY A 64 8.08 8.64 -7.37
N ALA A 65 8.24 9.09 -6.12
CA ALA A 65 9.44 9.80 -5.66
C ALA A 65 10.71 8.94 -5.75
N LEU A 66 10.64 7.63 -5.42
CA LEU A 66 11.76 6.70 -5.61
C LEU A 66 12.15 6.56 -7.07
N GLN A 67 11.19 6.36 -7.98
CA GLN A 67 11.45 6.23 -9.40
C GLN A 67 12.09 7.50 -9.98
N THR A 68 11.59 8.68 -9.58
CA THR A 68 12.18 9.96 -10.00
C THR A 68 13.60 10.13 -9.46
N SER A 69 13.86 9.70 -8.23
CA SER A 69 15.20 9.75 -7.64
C SER A 69 16.17 8.80 -8.35
N PHE A 70 15.75 7.59 -8.66
CA PHE A 70 16.57 6.63 -9.40
C PHE A 70 16.76 7.05 -10.86
N GLY A 71 15.71 7.53 -11.51
CA GLY A 71 15.77 8.03 -12.88
C GLY A 71 16.69 9.23 -13.05
N GLY A 72 16.74 10.13 -12.07
CA GLY A 72 17.66 11.27 -12.06
C GLY A 72 19.08 10.96 -11.60
N LEU A 73 19.37 9.73 -11.16
CA LEU A 73 20.66 9.41 -10.52
C LEU A 73 21.85 9.61 -11.46
N ARG A 74 21.78 9.12 -12.70
CA ARG A 74 22.86 9.28 -13.69
C ARG A 74 23.12 10.74 -14.02
N PHE A 75 22.07 11.51 -14.26
CA PHE A 75 22.18 12.95 -14.51
C PHE A 75 22.79 13.68 -13.30
N ASN A 76 22.31 13.41 -12.08
CA ASN A 76 22.85 14.04 -10.88
C ASN A 76 24.34 13.73 -10.68
N LEU A 77 24.77 12.51 -10.98
CA LEU A 77 26.18 12.11 -10.89
C LEU A 77 27.04 12.82 -11.96
N SER A 78 26.53 12.95 -13.20
CA SER A 78 27.26 13.63 -14.28
C SER A 78 27.47 15.12 -14.01
N VAL A 79 26.52 15.78 -13.32
CA VAL A 79 26.58 17.19 -12.92
C VAL A 79 27.26 17.39 -11.56
N GLY A 80 27.73 16.31 -10.91
CA GLY A 80 28.41 16.38 -9.61
C GLY A 80 27.45 16.61 -8.42
N GLN A 81 26.15 16.52 -8.63
CA GLN A 81 25.15 16.66 -7.55
C GLN A 81 24.91 15.33 -6.84
N LYS A 82 25.13 15.28 -5.54
CA LYS A 82 24.93 14.07 -4.70
C LYS A 82 23.47 13.97 -4.19
N LYS A 83 22.48 14.15 -5.06
CA LYS A 83 21.05 14.03 -4.70
C LYS A 83 20.55 12.60 -4.97
N PHE A 84 20.63 11.74 -3.96
CA PHE A 84 20.33 10.30 -4.08
C PHE A 84 18.90 9.92 -3.62
N GLY A 85 18.01 10.86 -3.41
CA GLY A 85 16.66 10.57 -2.90
C GLY A 85 16.64 10.01 -1.46
N LEU A 86 17.68 10.28 -0.67
CA LEU A 86 17.86 9.79 0.69
C LEU A 86 16.68 10.10 1.59
N TYR A 87 15.98 11.21 1.36
CA TYR A 87 14.79 11.58 2.10
C TYR A 87 13.69 10.50 2.00
N VAL A 88 13.39 10.03 0.78
CA VAL A 88 12.32 9.03 0.56
C VAL A 88 12.72 7.67 1.11
N ILE A 89 13.98 7.27 0.88
CA ILE A 89 14.53 6.01 1.39
C ILE A 89 14.54 6.04 2.93
N GLY A 90 15.00 7.14 3.53
CA GLY A 90 15.02 7.33 4.97
C GLY A 90 13.62 7.31 5.59
N LEU A 91 12.66 8.03 4.98
CA LEU A 91 11.28 8.02 5.43
C LEU A 91 10.67 6.61 5.42
N LEU A 92 10.84 5.87 4.31
CA LEU A 92 10.35 4.49 4.20
C LEU A 92 11.06 3.56 5.17
N GLY A 93 12.37 3.77 5.40
CA GLY A 93 13.17 3.04 6.38
C GLY A 93 12.65 3.27 7.81
N VAL A 94 12.46 4.52 8.22
CA VAL A 94 11.95 4.87 9.55
C VAL A 94 10.54 4.33 9.77
N VAL A 95 9.62 4.57 8.84
CA VAL A 95 8.24 4.07 8.95
C VAL A 95 8.22 2.54 8.92
N GLY A 96 9.02 1.92 8.05
CA GLY A 96 9.15 0.47 7.97
C GLY A 96 9.69 -0.14 9.26
N ALA A 97 10.77 0.42 9.81
CA ALA A 97 11.37 -0.04 11.06
C ALA A 97 10.45 0.18 12.27
N ALA A 98 9.71 1.28 12.32
CA ALA A 98 8.79 1.57 13.41
C ALA A 98 7.57 0.65 13.37
N VAL A 99 6.83 0.63 12.26
CA VAL A 99 5.49 0.03 12.19
C VAL A 99 5.28 -0.95 11.03
N GLY A 100 6.32 -1.22 10.23
CA GLY A 100 6.23 -2.13 9.09
C GLY A 100 5.11 -1.72 8.12
N ARG A 101 4.27 -2.66 7.76
CA ARG A 101 3.20 -2.51 6.77
C ARG A 101 1.88 -1.92 7.33
N LEU A 102 1.88 -1.41 8.56
CA LEU A 102 0.70 -0.81 9.20
C LEU A 102 0.08 0.33 8.37
N PRO A 103 0.84 1.26 7.73
CA PRO A 103 0.26 2.32 6.89
C PRO A 103 -0.63 1.78 5.77
N CYS A 104 -0.30 0.63 5.19
CA CYS A 104 -1.15 -0.01 4.16
C CYS A 104 -2.51 -0.45 4.71
N GLY A 105 -2.57 -0.76 6.00
CA GLY A 105 -3.80 -1.18 6.68
C GLY A 105 -4.67 -0.04 7.15
N TRP A 106 -4.11 1.12 7.51
CA TRP A 106 -4.79 2.18 8.24
C TRP A 106 -4.87 3.51 7.50
N ILE A 107 -3.86 3.85 6.70
CA ILE A 107 -3.70 5.20 6.13
C ILE A 107 -3.95 5.19 4.62
N CYS A 108 -3.60 4.12 3.91
CA CYS A 108 -3.56 4.09 2.45
C CYS A 108 -4.94 4.29 1.79
N PRO A 109 -5.17 5.39 1.03
CA PRO A 109 -6.44 5.66 0.37
C PRO A 109 -6.80 4.59 -0.66
N PHE A 110 -5.83 4.17 -1.49
CA PHE A 110 -6.05 3.15 -2.49
C PHE A 110 -6.34 1.77 -1.87
N GLY A 111 -5.74 1.47 -0.70
CA GLY A 111 -6.07 0.27 0.06
C GLY A 111 -7.51 0.29 0.60
N TYR A 112 -7.99 1.45 1.04
CA TYR A 112 -9.37 1.65 1.47
C TYR A 112 -10.35 1.51 0.29
N PHE A 113 -10.03 2.13 -0.85
CA PHE A 113 -10.81 2.01 -2.08
C PHE A 113 -11.01 0.55 -2.51
N GLN A 114 -9.95 -0.28 -2.50
CA GLN A 114 -10.06 -1.70 -2.81
C GLN A 114 -11.01 -2.45 -1.86
N GLU A 115 -11.03 -2.10 -0.57
CA GLU A 115 -11.96 -2.70 0.38
C GLU A 115 -13.40 -2.26 0.16
N LEU A 116 -13.63 -1.03 -0.29
CA LEU A 116 -14.97 -0.53 -0.66
C LEU A 116 -15.51 -1.28 -1.89
N VAL A 117 -14.71 -1.36 -2.95
CA VAL A 117 -15.08 -2.07 -4.19
C VAL A 117 -15.35 -3.55 -3.91
N HIS A 118 -14.57 -4.18 -3.02
CA HIS A 118 -14.79 -5.58 -2.65
C HIS A 118 -16.11 -5.83 -1.90
N LYS A 119 -16.77 -4.82 -1.36
CA LYS A 119 -18.11 -4.99 -0.72
C LYS A 119 -19.22 -5.29 -1.72
N ILE A 120 -19.02 -5.05 -3.01
CA ILE A 120 -19.99 -5.38 -4.07
C ILE A 120 -20.24 -6.89 -4.03
N PRO A 121 -21.51 -7.34 -3.95
CA PRO A 121 -21.84 -8.77 -3.90
C PRO A 121 -21.38 -9.46 -5.19
N SER A 122 -20.54 -10.50 -5.06
CA SER A 122 -19.95 -11.25 -6.16
C SER A 122 -19.36 -12.55 -5.63
N PRO A 123 -19.06 -13.54 -6.48
CA PRO A 123 -18.30 -14.71 -6.08
C PRO A 123 -16.91 -14.27 -5.58
N LYS A 124 -16.59 -14.60 -4.30
CA LYS A 124 -15.33 -14.19 -3.70
C LYS A 124 -14.26 -15.26 -3.90
N LEU A 125 -13.22 -14.90 -4.63
CA LEU A 125 -12.09 -15.76 -4.94
C LEU A 125 -10.94 -15.56 -3.94
N ARG A 126 -10.24 -16.64 -3.64
CA ARG A 126 -9.00 -16.61 -2.86
C ARG A 126 -7.81 -16.52 -3.81
N MET A 127 -6.93 -15.55 -3.59
CA MET A 127 -5.70 -15.42 -4.37
C MET A 127 -4.65 -16.39 -3.81
N PRO A 128 -4.04 -17.25 -4.66
CA PRO A 128 -2.92 -18.11 -4.26
C PRO A 128 -1.73 -17.27 -3.72
N SER A 129 -1.00 -17.82 -2.75
CA SER A 129 0.13 -17.14 -2.09
C SER A 129 1.26 -16.79 -3.06
N PHE A 130 1.43 -17.60 -4.09
CA PHE A 130 2.46 -17.38 -5.12
C PHE A 130 2.37 -15.99 -5.76
N PHE A 131 1.16 -15.47 -6.00
CA PHE A 131 0.99 -14.13 -6.59
C PHE A 131 1.56 -13.00 -5.72
N SER A 132 1.74 -13.22 -4.42
CA SER A 132 2.33 -12.20 -3.54
C SER A 132 3.81 -11.92 -3.83
N TYR A 133 4.52 -12.86 -4.48
CA TYR A 133 5.92 -12.66 -4.88
C TYR A 133 6.08 -11.70 -6.05
N PHE A 134 5.09 -11.57 -6.93
CA PHE A 134 5.16 -10.66 -8.08
C PHE A 134 5.39 -9.20 -7.68
N ARG A 135 4.92 -8.76 -6.52
CA ARG A 135 5.18 -7.39 -6.03
C ARG A 135 6.67 -7.07 -5.90
N TYR A 136 7.52 -8.08 -5.59
CA TYR A 136 8.97 -7.92 -5.53
C TYR A 136 9.58 -7.80 -6.93
N VAL A 137 9.03 -8.52 -7.90
CA VAL A 137 9.41 -8.38 -9.31
C VAL A 137 9.06 -6.98 -9.81
N PHE A 138 7.85 -6.50 -9.52
CA PHE A 138 7.46 -5.13 -9.87
C PHE A 138 8.34 -4.08 -9.19
N LEU A 139 8.71 -4.28 -7.93
CA LEU A 139 9.64 -3.40 -7.24
C LEU A 139 11.02 -3.42 -7.91
N ALA A 140 11.61 -4.60 -8.11
CA ALA A 140 12.96 -4.73 -8.64
C ALA A 140 13.06 -4.24 -10.10
N VAL A 141 12.12 -4.63 -10.96
CA VAL A 141 12.18 -4.30 -12.40
C VAL A 141 11.69 -2.88 -12.66
N PHE A 142 10.42 -2.56 -12.28
CA PHE A 142 9.76 -1.32 -12.70
C PHE A 142 10.07 -0.10 -11.84
N VAL A 143 10.47 -0.30 -10.59
CA VAL A 143 10.78 0.83 -9.68
C VAL A 143 12.28 1.07 -9.58
N VAL A 144 13.12 0.03 -9.69
CA VAL A 144 14.58 0.16 -9.54
C VAL A 144 15.29 0.01 -10.89
N ALA A 145 15.20 -1.16 -11.53
CA ALA A 145 16.04 -1.47 -12.69
C ALA A 145 15.72 -0.58 -13.91
N LEU A 146 14.48 -0.52 -14.35
CA LEU A 146 14.11 0.26 -15.53
C LEU A 146 14.41 1.76 -15.40
N PRO A 147 14.08 2.46 -14.29
CA PRO A 147 14.45 3.86 -14.12
C PRO A 147 15.97 4.12 -14.14
N LEU A 148 16.77 3.16 -13.66
CA LEU A 148 18.23 3.27 -13.64
C LEU A 148 18.89 2.94 -14.98
N LEU A 149 18.37 1.95 -15.71
CA LEU A 149 19.01 1.39 -16.90
C LEU A 149 18.51 2.03 -18.20
N VAL A 150 17.20 2.32 -18.28
CA VAL A 150 16.58 2.89 -19.48
C VAL A 150 16.41 4.38 -19.29
N VAL A 151 17.40 5.11 -19.76
CA VAL A 151 17.46 6.58 -19.69
C VAL A 151 17.29 7.18 -21.08
N ASP A 152 16.81 8.43 -21.14
CA ASP A 152 16.76 9.23 -22.36
C ASP A 152 18.12 9.81 -22.75
N GLU A 153 18.18 10.56 -23.84
CA GLU A 153 19.39 11.22 -24.35
C GLU A 153 20.03 12.18 -23.33
N PHE A 154 19.25 12.69 -22.38
CA PHE A 154 19.70 13.58 -21.31
C PHE A 154 20.15 12.83 -20.04
N GLY A 155 20.05 11.50 -20.02
CA GLY A 155 20.40 10.68 -18.87
C GLY A 155 19.31 10.57 -17.80
N PHE A 156 18.06 10.95 -18.12
CA PHE A 156 16.91 10.79 -17.21
C PHE A 156 16.14 9.50 -17.47
N GLY A 157 15.93 8.72 -16.42
CA GLY A 157 15.05 7.55 -16.46
C GLY A 157 13.59 7.93 -16.24
N GLN A 158 12.70 7.19 -16.89
CA GLN A 158 11.27 7.40 -16.76
C GLN A 158 10.69 6.68 -15.53
N THR A 159 9.53 7.15 -15.04
CA THR A 159 8.77 6.51 -13.96
C THR A 159 7.94 5.34 -14.49
N TRP A 160 8.60 4.22 -14.85
CA TRP A 160 8.00 3.08 -15.55
C TRP A 160 6.78 2.50 -14.86
N PHE A 161 6.85 2.26 -13.55
CA PHE A 161 5.70 1.72 -12.81
C PHE A 161 4.50 2.65 -12.85
N CYS A 162 4.71 3.96 -12.60
CA CYS A 162 3.64 4.95 -12.62
C CYS A 162 3.04 5.13 -14.01
N LYS A 163 3.89 5.11 -15.04
CA LYS A 163 3.50 5.32 -16.43
C LYS A 163 2.75 4.13 -17.01
N TRP A 164 3.17 2.88 -16.73
CA TRP A 164 2.66 1.70 -17.42
C TRP A 164 1.69 0.85 -16.61
N ILE A 165 1.81 0.81 -15.27
CA ILE A 165 1.15 -0.20 -14.44
C ILE A 165 0.19 0.40 -13.41
N CYS A 166 0.54 1.53 -12.77
CA CYS A 166 -0.15 2.01 -11.58
C CYS A 166 -1.63 2.40 -11.83
N PRO A 167 -2.62 1.62 -11.33
CA PRO A 167 -4.03 1.95 -11.49
C PRO A 167 -4.47 3.12 -10.61
N ALA A 168 -3.79 3.36 -9.47
CA ALA A 168 -4.08 4.51 -8.61
C ALA A 168 -3.84 5.83 -9.36
N GLY A 169 -2.73 5.92 -10.13
CA GLY A 169 -2.45 7.09 -10.96
C GLY A 169 -3.51 7.32 -12.04
N THR A 170 -4.05 6.26 -12.62
CA THR A 170 -5.13 6.38 -13.62
C THR A 170 -6.43 6.84 -12.98
N LEU A 171 -6.81 6.23 -11.85
CA LEU A 171 -8.05 6.54 -11.12
C LEU A 171 -8.04 7.94 -10.52
N GLU A 172 -6.95 8.30 -9.83
CA GLU A 172 -6.86 9.53 -9.02
C GLU A 172 -6.44 10.75 -9.84
N ALA A 173 -5.71 10.55 -10.94
CA ALA A 173 -5.18 11.63 -11.76
C ALA A 173 -5.60 11.53 -13.24
N GLY A 174 -5.38 10.41 -13.89
CA GLY A 174 -5.59 10.26 -15.34
C GLY A 174 -7.03 10.55 -15.76
N LEU A 175 -7.99 9.88 -15.14
CA LEU A 175 -9.42 10.09 -15.42
C LEU A 175 -9.88 11.52 -15.09
N PRO A 176 -9.64 12.06 -13.86
CA PRO A 176 -10.11 13.39 -13.53
C PRO A 176 -9.48 14.50 -14.37
N LEU A 177 -8.17 14.45 -14.59
CA LEU A 177 -7.48 15.50 -15.33
C LEU A 177 -7.89 15.54 -16.81
N VAL A 178 -8.04 14.38 -17.45
CA VAL A 178 -8.53 14.29 -18.84
C VAL A 178 -9.98 14.72 -18.95
N ALA A 179 -10.83 14.40 -17.96
CA ALA A 179 -12.23 14.84 -17.94
C ALA A 179 -12.36 16.37 -17.79
N LEU A 180 -11.51 16.97 -16.95
CA LEU A 180 -11.59 18.39 -16.60
C LEU A 180 -10.87 19.31 -17.60
N ASN A 181 -9.86 18.81 -18.35
CA ASN A 181 -9.05 19.62 -19.26
C ASN A 181 -9.26 19.21 -20.72
N SER A 182 -9.79 20.13 -21.54
CA SER A 182 -9.97 19.91 -22.98
C SER A 182 -8.64 19.71 -23.74
N GLY A 183 -7.60 20.43 -23.34
CA GLY A 183 -6.26 20.28 -23.92
C GLY A 183 -5.66 18.90 -23.69
N LEU A 184 -5.85 18.32 -22.50
CA LEU A 184 -5.39 16.96 -22.21
C LEU A 184 -6.19 15.89 -22.97
N ARG A 185 -7.48 16.14 -23.24
CA ARG A 185 -8.29 15.24 -24.09
C ARG A 185 -7.76 15.16 -25.51
N ALA A 186 -7.27 16.24 -26.07
CA ALA A 186 -6.68 16.24 -27.41
C ALA A 186 -5.35 15.43 -27.50
N LEU A 187 -4.68 15.23 -26.37
CA LEU A 187 -3.42 14.48 -26.27
C LEU A 187 -3.60 13.00 -25.89
N VAL A 188 -4.87 12.54 -25.77
CA VAL A 188 -5.18 11.15 -25.43
C VAL A 188 -4.72 10.23 -26.56
N GLY A 189 -3.80 9.29 -26.22
CA GLY A 189 -3.27 8.30 -27.14
C GLY A 189 -3.31 6.88 -26.55
N PHE A 190 -2.63 5.94 -27.21
CA PHE A 190 -2.57 4.52 -26.85
C PHE A 190 -2.30 4.29 -25.35
N MET A 191 -1.37 5.03 -24.76
CA MET A 191 -0.97 4.88 -23.36
C MET A 191 -2.13 5.14 -22.37
N TYR A 192 -3.01 6.09 -22.69
CA TYR A 192 -4.18 6.37 -21.87
C TYR A 192 -5.16 5.19 -21.89
N TYR A 193 -5.49 4.68 -23.08
CA TYR A 193 -6.40 3.54 -23.23
C TYR A 193 -5.85 2.28 -22.57
N TRP A 194 -4.54 2.01 -22.73
CA TRP A 194 -3.85 0.93 -22.02
C TRP A 194 -4.03 1.03 -20.50
N LYS A 195 -3.81 2.20 -19.92
CA LYS A 195 -3.96 2.42 -18.48
C LYS A 195 -5.40 2.33 -18.00
N VAL A 196 -6.36 2.75 -18.81
CA VAL A 196 -7.79 2.58 -18.52
C VAL A 196 -8.17 1.10 -18.56
N ALA A 197 -7.70 0.35 -19.55
CA ALA A 197 -7.93 -1.10 -19.62
C ALA A 197 -7.35 -1.83 -18.40
N LEU A 198 -6.14 -1.47 -17.96
CA LEU A 198 -5.54 -2.01 -16.73
C LEU A 198 -6.36 -1.62 -15.49
N LEU A 199 -6.84 -0.39 -15.41
CA LEU A 199 -7.69 0.02 -14.30
C LEU A 199 -8.97 -0.82 -14.24
N VAL A 200 -9.64 -1.03 -15.37
CA VAL A 200 -10.84 -1.88 -15.47
C VAL A 200 -10.51 -3.31 -15.02
N LEU A 201 -9.41 -3.89 -15.50
CA LEU A 201 -8.95 -5.22 -15.07
C LEU A 201 -8.77 -5.29 -13.55
N PHE A 202 -8.11 -4.29 -12.94
CA PHE A 202 -7.95 -4.24 -11.49
C PHE A 202 -9.26 -4.01 -10.75
N LEU A 203 -10.20 -3.21 -11.28
CA LEU A 203 -11.51 -3.04 -10.68
C LEU A 203 -12.29 -4.36 -10.63
N VAL A 204 -12.30 -5.12 -11.73
CA VAL A 204 -12.89 -6.46 -11.76
C VAL A 204 -12.20 -7.38 -10.76
N ALA A 205 -10.88 -7.38 -10.72
CA ALA A 205 -10.13 -8.16 -9.76
C ALA A 205 -10.44 -7.76 -8.30
N MET A 206 -10.65 -6.47 -8.00
CA MET A 206 -11.01 -5.97 -6.66
C MET A 206 -12.42 -6.40 -6.22
N VAL A 207 -13.35 -6.52 -7.17
CA VAL A 207 -14.69 -7.05 -6.88
C VAL A 207 -14.60 -8.52 -6.45
N LEU A 208 -13.79 -9.32 -7.15
CA LEU A 208 -13.65 -10.76 -6.92
C LEU A 208 -12.70 -11.10 -5.75
N ILE A 209 -11.58 -10.40 -5.63
CA ILE A 209 -10.48 -10.71 -4.71
C ILE A 209 -10.26 -9.54 -3.73
N ARG A 210 -10.04 -9.85 -2.46
CA ARG A 210 -9.67 -8.81 -1.49
C ARG A 210 -8.27 -8.29 -1.74
N ARG A 211 -8.14 -6.96 -1.98
CA ARG A 211 -6.88 -6.23 -2.14
C ARG A 211 -5.89 -6.87 -3.14
N PRO A 212 -6.30 -7.24 -4.37
CA PRO A 212 -5.44 -7.95 -5.32
C PRO A 212 -4.19 -7.13 -5.67
N PHE A 213 -4.32 -5.84 -5.94
CA PHE A 213 -3.20 -4.97 -6.26
C PHE A 213 -2.19 -4.85 -5.12
N CYS A 214 -2.65 -4.64 -3.89
CA CYS A 214 -1.77 -4.54 -2.72
C CYS A 214 -0.99 -5.84 -2.43
N ARG A 215 -1.53 -6.98 -2.84
CA ARG A 215 -0.93 -8.30 -2.61
C ARG A 215 0.04 -8.68 -3.71
N ALA A 216 -0.31 -8.43 -4.98
CA ALA A 216 0.43 -8.94 -6.14
C ALA A 216 1.34 -7.91 -6.82
N VAL A 217 1.01 -6.61 -6.79
CA VAL A 217 1.64 -5.61 -7.67
C VAL A 217 2.29 -4.45 -6.93
N CYS A 218 1.75 -4.06 -5.77
CA CYS A 218 2.14 -2.82 -5.11
C CYS A 218 3.60 -2.83 -4.60
N PRO A 219 4.51 -1.99 -5.16
CA PRO A 219 5.91 -1.94 -4.72
C PRO A 219 6.07 -1.38 -3.30
N LEU A 220 5.24 -0.41 -2.90
CA LEU A 220 5.23 0.11 -1.54
C LEU A 220 4.91 -1.01 -0.52
N GLY A 221 3.94 -1.87 -0.87
CA GLY A 221 3.61 -3.04 -0.08
C GLY A 221 4.75 -4.07 -0.03
N ALA A 222 5.60 -4.16 -1.06
CA ALA A 222 6.81 -4.97 -1.04
C ALA A 222 7.84 -4.38 -0.06
N ILE A 223 8.17 -3.10 -0.20
CA ILE A 223 9.15 -2.40 0.66
C ILE A 223 8.76 -2.50 2.13
N LEU A 224 7.58 -2.02 2.51
CA LEU A 224 7.13 -2.03 3.90
C LEU A 224 6.92 -3.45 4.45
N GLY A 225 6.60 -4.41 3.56
CA GLY A 225 6.46 -5.83 3.93
C GLY A 225 7.76 -6.46 4.40
N LEU A 226 8.91 -6.10 3.80
CA LEU A 226 10.22 -6.59 4.22
C LEU A 226 10.53 -6.21 5.68
N PHE A 227 10.09 -5.03 6.11
CA PHE A 227 10.30 -4.56 7.48
C PHE A 227 9.41 -5.26 8.52
N ASN A 228 8.37 -6.01 8.13
CA ASN A 228 7.49 -6.66 9.10
C ASN A 228 8.26 -7.56 10.09
N LYS A 229 9.32 -8.24 9.62
CA LYS A 229 10.15 -9.10 10.48
C LYS A 229 11.06 -8.32 11.43
N ALA A 230 11.46 -7.09 11.04
CA ALA A 230 12.44 -6.30 11.78
C ALA A 230 11.83 -5.11 12.54
N SER A 231 10.55 -4.78 12.32
CA SER A 231 9.92 -3.60 12.90
C SER A 231 9.63 -3.73 14.40
N LEU A 232 9.56 -2.58 15.06
CA LEU A 232 9.26 -2.47 16.50
C LEU A 232 7.83 -2.91 16.83
N PHE A 233 6.87 -2.59 15.97
CA PHE A 233 5.50 -3.09 16.11
C PHE A 233 5.43 -4.53 15.63
N ARG A 234 5.00 -5.45 16.46
CA ARG A 234 4.92 -6.89 16.15
C ARG A 234 3.56 -7.47 16.48
N MET A 235 3.18 -8.49 15.71
CA MET A 235 2.03 -9.33 16.00
C MET A 235 2.53 -10.58 16.72
N ALA A 236 1.77 -11.06 17.69
CA ALA A 236 2.05 -12.30 18.42
C ALA A 236 0.80 -13.16 18.49
N VAL A 237 1.00 -14.45 18.46
CA VAL A 237 -0.04 -15.47 18.65
C VAL A 237 0.38 -16.36 19.82
N ASP A 238 -0.52 -16.54 20.75
CA ASP A 238 -0.38 -17.45 21.90
C ASP A 238 -0.87 -18.83 21.44
N ASP A 239 0.08 -19.76 21.28
CA ASP A 239 -0.22 -21.10 20.76
C ASP A 239 -1.06 -21.94 21.74
N GLU A 240 -0.99 -21.67 23.07
CA GLU A 240 -1.79 -22.38 24.08
C GLU A 240 -3.27 -22.00 23.98
N LYS A 241 -3.57 -20.72 23.64
CA LYS A 241 -4.94 -20.22 23.47
C LYS A 241 -5.48 -20.40 22.06
N CYS A 242 -4.61 -20.68 21.09
CA CYS A 242 -4.97 -20.74 19.69
C CYS A 242 -5.50 -22.11 19.27
N VAL A 243 -6.80 -22.23 19.12
CA VAL A 243 -7.49 -23.48 18.67
C VAL A 243 -7.54 -23.61 17.14
N ARG A 244 -6.82 -22.77 16.37
CA ARG A 244 -6.75 -22.78 14.89
C ARG A 244 -8.11 -22.82 14.18
N CYS A 245 -9.11 -22.09 14.69
CA CYS A 245 -10.49 -22.07 14.19
C CYS A 245 -10.71 -21.29 12.89
N ASP A 246 -9.65 -20.70 12.29
CA ASP A 246 -9.68 -19.90 11.05
C ASP A 246 -10.59 -18.65 11.06
N GLU A 247 -11.12 -18.22 12.20
CA GLU A 247 -11.96 -17.01 12.29
C GLU A 247 -11.13 -15.76 11.93
N CYS A 248 -9.87 -15.70 12.36
CA CYS A 248 -8.92 -14.66 11.97
C CYS A 248 -8.63 -14.63 10.46
N LEU A 249 -8.66 -15.78 9.77
CA LEU A 249 -8.51 -15.88 8.32
C LEU A 249 -9.72 -15.33 7.56
N LYS A 250 -10.95 -15.61 8.04
CA LYS A 250 -12.20 -15.12 7.42
C LYS A 250 -12.27 -13.60 7.40
N ASP A 251 -11.85 -12.94 8.49
CA ASP A 251 -11.88 -11.48 8.60
C ASP A 251 -10.61 -10.82 8.01
N CYS A 252 -9.57 -11.60 7.68
CA CYS A 252 -8.31 -11.08 7.17
C CYS A 252 -8.45 -10.50 5.75
N PRO A 253 -8.16 -9.19 5.53
CA PRO A 253 -8.29 -8.56 4.21
C PRO A 253 -7.21 -9.02 3.21
N VAL A 254 -6.15 -9.66 3.68
CA VAL A 254 -5.08 -10.21 2.85
C VAL A 254 -5.05 -11.73 2.82
N GLY A 255 -5.97 -12.39 3.56
CA GLY A 255 -6.18 -13.83 3.49
C GLY A 255 -4.99 -14.66 3.99
N ILE A 256 -4.36 -14.25 5.08
CA ILE A 256 -3.26 -14.97 5.72
C ILE A 256 -3.73 -15.67 7.00
N ARG A 257 -3.12 -16.80 7.32
CA ARG A 257 -3.25 -17.49 8.60
C ARG A 257 -2.20 -16.95 9.55
N ILE A 258 -2.61 -16.02 10.43
CA ILE A 258 -1.68 -15.33 11.33
C ILE A 258 -0.98 -16.28 12.31
N TYR A 259 -1.59 -17.41 12.65
CA TYR A 259 -1.04 -18.41 13.55
C TYR A 259 0.08 -19.25 12.91
N GLU A 260 0.20 -19.28 11.57
CA GLU A 260 1.32 -19.92 10.89
C GLU A 260 2.55 -19.00 10.86
N SER A 261 2.35 -17.69 10.71
CA SER A 261 3.43 -16.69 10.71
C SER A 261 2.89 -15.30 11.06
N ALA A 262 3.11 -14.86 12.29
CA ALA A 262 2.61 -13.60 12.80
C ALA A 262 3.22 -12.36 12.10
N ASP A 263 4.51 -12.41 11.78
CA ASP A 263 5.28 -11.31 11.18
C ASP A 263 5.51 -11.50 9.66
N THR A 264 4.59 -12.20 8.97
CA THR A 264 4.69 -12.40 7.52
C THR A 264 4.71 -11.06 6.76
N PRO A 265 5.51 -10.95 5.66
CA PRO A 265 5.52 -9.76 4.80
C PRO A 265 4.15 -9.40 4.20
N ASP A 266 3.21 -10.35 4.18
CA ASP A 266 1.86 -10.14 3.66
C ASP A 266 0.94 -9.43 4.66
N CYS A 267 1.23 -9.49 5.96
CA CYS A 267 0.42 -8.87 7.00
C CYS A 267 0.44 -7.34 6.89
N ILE A 268 -0.73 -6.72 6.71
CA ILE A 268 -0.90 -5.26 6.69
C ILE A 268 -1.18 -4.66 8.07
N ARG A 269 -1.06 -5.45 9.13
CA ARG A 269 -1.25 -5.04 10.54
C ARG A 269 -2.54 -4.25 10.80
N CYS A 270 -3.62 -4.71 10.17
CA CYS A 270 -4.94 -4.08 10.27
C CYS A 270 -5.68 -4.37 11.58
N LEU A 271 -5.14 -5.25 12.43
CA LEU A 271 -5.65 -5.68 13.74
C LEU A 271 -7.04 -6.32 13.72
N LYS A 272 -7.60 -6.67 12.56
CA LYS A 272 -8.89 -7.37 12.49
C LYS A 272 -8.85 -8.74 13.17
N CYS A 273 -7.75 -9.48 13.03
CA CYS A 273 -7.58 -10.77 13.68
C CYS A 273 -7.59 -10.67 15.22
N VAL A 274 -7.09 -9.55 15.78
CA VAL A 274 -7.15 -9.31 17.23
C VAL A 274 -8.58 -9.14 17.71
N SER A 275 -9.39 -8.34 16.98
CA SER A 275 -10.79 -8.10 17.33
C SER A 275 -11.72 -9.28 17.04
N SER A 276 -11.34 -10.18 16.11
CA SER A 276 -12.14 -11.35 15.74
C SER A 276 -11.82 -12.59 16.55
N CYS A 277 -10.68 -12.60 17.26
CA CYS A 277 -10.28 -13.76 18.05
C CYS A 277 -11.13 -13.89 19.32
N LYS A 278 -11.95 -14.93 19.40
CA LYS A 278 -12.81 -15.19 20.56
C LYS A 278 -12.01 -15.64 21.79
N TYR A 279 -10.85 -16.24 21.57
CA TYR A 279 -9.98 -16.80 22.61
C TYR A 279 -8.90 -15.83 23.09
N GLY A 280 -8.81 -14.63 22.47
CA GLY A 280 -7.78 -13.65 22.83
C GLY A 280 -6.34 -14.10 22.51
N ALA A 281 -6.19 -15.11 21.63
CA ALA A 281 -4.88 -15.68 21.29
C ALA A 281 -4.01 -14.74 20.42
N VAL A 282 -4.60 -13.75 19.75
CA VAL A 282 -3.87 -12.83 18.87
C VAL A 282 -3.68 -11.50 19.57
N SER A 283 -2.43 -11.07 19.71
CA SER A 283 -2.05 -9.81 20.35
C SER A 283 -1.07 -9.01 19.49
N TYR A 284 -0.76 -7.79 19.90
CA TYR A 284 0.29 -6.97 19.31
C TYR A 284 1.09 -6.27 20.41
N SER A 285 2.35 -5.98 20.13
CA SER A 285 3.23 -5.29 21.08
C SER A 285 4.17 -4.34 20.37
N PHE A 286 4.59 -3.27 21.08
CA PHE A 286 5.74 -2.47 20.73
C PHE A 286 6.92 -2.92 21.63
N LEU A 287 8.08 -3.20 21.04
CA LEU A 287 9.35 -3.50 21.74
C LEU A 287 9.46 -4.82 22.54
N LYS A 288 8.38 -5.56 22.79
CA LYS A 288 8.44 -6.74 23.70
C LYS A 288 8.35 -8.05 22.93
N LYS A 289 9.48 -8.72 22.63
CA LYS A 289 9.50 -10.10 22.12
C LYS A 289 10.56 -11.00 22.74
N ARG A 290 11.45 -10.51 23.60
CA ARG A 290 12.51 -11.37 24.13
C ARG A 290 12.17 -12.04 25.45
N GLU A 291 11.37 -11.41 26.31
CA GLU A 291 11.15 -11.87 27.67
C GLU A 291 10.22 -13.10 27.77
N VAL A 292 9.17 -13.19 26.94
CA VAL A 292 8.21 -14.32 27.06
C VAL A 292 8.79 -15.65 26.59
N ALA A 293 9.71 -15.65 25.64
CA ALA A 293 10.36 -16.87 25.15
C ALA A 293 11.56 -17.30 26.03
N GLU A 294 12.20 -16.36 26.73
CA GLU A 294 13.28 -16.65 27.70
C GLU A 294 12.70 -17.07 29.05
N ASP A 295 11.63 -16.45 29.53
CA ASP A 295 10.94 -16.87 30.76
C ASP A 295 10.31 -18.28 30.64
N LEU A 296 9.77 -18.64 29.46
CA LEU A 296 9.28 -20.01 29.21
C LEU A 296 10.39 -21.03 29.04
N ARG A 297 11.59 -20.64 28.61
CA ARG A 297 12.76 -21.52 28.56
C ARG A 297 13.50 -21.61 29.90
N ALA A 298 13.38 -20.62 30.76
CA ALA A 298 13.92 -20.63 32.10
C ALA A 298 13.02 -21.36 33.11
N ALA A 299 11.74 -21.58 32.75
CA ALA A 299 10.76 -22.28 33.57
C ALA A 299 10.57 -23.78 33.16
N ALA A 300 11.23 -24.24 32.08
CA ALA A 300 11.31 -25.63 31.64
C ALA A 300 12.66 -26.23 31.89
#